data_974ee264813bb5a0c152611ad9c2f4ab
#
_entry.id   974ee264813bb5a0c152611ad9c2f4ab
#
_cell.length_a   1.000
_cell.length_b   1.000
_cell.length_c   1.000
_cell.angle_alpha   90.00
_cell.angle_beta   90.00
_cell.angle_gamma   90.00
#
_symmetry.space_group_name_H-M   'P 1'
#
loop_
_entity.id
_entity.type
_entity.pdbx_description
1 polymer ?
#
loop_
_entity_poly.entity_id
_entity_poly.type
_entity_poly.pdbx_seq_one_letter_code
_entity_poly.pdbx_strand_id
1 'polypeptide(L)'
;MLKNVVLCFDQLRHQPGTGDDTNATALFGLLDQSDHQIGWYHAGSPRWARQRDGLTDARASVGEAYTFLVRNFEPGDRVLVFGAGRGGYCAQALTRLLGTVGILPPRWDDLVDYVVCAYGLPRTRRTPREWALVAALAAELNDGDDSTIAVTYLGLWDALRPVALPKPPSAPLSNVRAGRHAMAVDGGPFGDRLVSACSDRVEQVWFRGGHCDVAGGAGACEPLTGIALDWILDGARAAGVVLRTDDTAVSPAPDQTDALAGSARSVALRRLPSDARLHASIDVYLRAHPEYWRRLPDRVVWSDQDWLARGERLVPAAATPAVVPAELAAAS
;
A
#
# COMPACT_ATOMS: atom_id res chain seq x y z
N MET A 1 4.36 14.32 22.53
CA MET A 1 4.58 12.83 22.57
C MET A 1 4.78 12.37 21.13
N LEU A 2 5.68 11.42 20.88
CA LEU A 2 5.89 10.88 19.53
C LEU A 2 4.63 10.16 19.07
N LYS A 3 4.12 10.52 17.88
CA LYS A 3 2.94 9.89 17.29
C LYS A 3 3.21 9.29 15.91
N ASN A 4 2.31 8.45 15.48
CA ASN A 4 2.24 7.98 14.09
C ASN A 4 1.39 8.95 13.27
N VAL A 5 1.89 9.35 12.11
CA VAL A 5 1.15 10.08 11.09
C VAL A 5 0.98 9.14 9.91
N VAL A 6 -0.24 8.61 9.74
CA VAL A 6 -0.58 7.61 8.74
C VAL A 6 -1.32 8.25 7.58
N LEU A 7 -0.79 8.10 6.37
CA LEU A 7 -1.32 8.70 5.16
C LEU A 7 -1.74 7.62 4.18
N CYS A 8 -3.02 7.57 3.82
CA CYS A 8 -3.59 6.58 2.93
C CYS A 8 -4.11 7.21 1.65
N PHE A 9 -3.53 6.83 0.52
CA PHE A 9 -3.97 7.22 -0.81
C PHE A 9 -4.74 6.09 -1.49
N ASP A 10 -5.96 6.36 -1.89
CA ASP A 10 -6.77 5.40 -2.63
C ASP A 10 -6.80 5.69 -4.13
N GLN A 11 -7.29 4.75 -4.89
CA GLN A 11 -7.36 4.82 -6.35
C GLN A 11 -8.68 5.34 -6.90
N LEU A 12 -9.77 5.15 -6.16
CA LEU A 12 -11.13 5.51 -6.59
C LEU A 12 -11.93 6.00 -5.39
N ARG A 13 -12.87 6.90 -5.66
CA ARG A 13 -13.84 7.33 -4.67
C ARG A 13 -14.91 6.25 -4.52
N HIS A 14 -14.78 5.43 -3.49
CA HIS A 14 -15.82 4.50 -3.07
C HIS A 14 -16.63 5.09 -1.92
N GLN A 15 -17.90 4.65 -1.82
CA GLN A 15 -18.64 4.82 -0.58
C GLN A 15 -18.27 3.66 0.34
N PRO A 16 -17.77 3.91 1.55
CA PRO A 16 -17.47 2.84 2.50
C PRO A 16 -18.71 1.96 2.73
N GLY A 17 -18.49 0.63 2.76
CA GLY A 17 -19.54 -0.33 3.04
C GLY A 17 -20.36 -0.81 1.84
N THR A 18 -19.94 -0.52 0.61
CA THR A 18 -20.61 -1.06 -0.60
C THR A 18 -20.10 -2.44 -1.03
N GLY A 19 -19.15 -3.04 -0.29
CA GLY A 19 -18.52 -4.31 -0.65
C GLY A 19 -17.42 -4.18 -1.71
N ASP A 20 -17.15 -2.97 -2.20
CA ASP A 20 -16.13 -2.67 -3.20
C ASP A 20 -14.91 -1.95 -2.58
N ASP A 21 -14.65 -2.19 -1.30
CA ASP A 21 -13.59 -1.50 -0.57
C ASP A 21 -12.19 -1.88 -1.11
N THR A 22 -11.33 -0.89 -1.21
CA THR A 22 -9.92 -1.12 -1.51
C THR A 22 -9.15 -1.47 -0.25
N ASN A 23 -7.95 -2.03 -0.41
CA ASN A 23 -7.08 -2.31 0.73
C ASN A 23 -6.62 -1.03 1.45
N ALA A 24 -6.59 0.12 0.77
CA ALA A 24 -6.31 1.41 1.41
C ALA A 24 -7.48 1.86 2.30
N THR A 25 -8.74 1.69 1.85
CA THR A 25 -9.94 1.94 2.66
C THR A 25 -9.99 0.98 3.85
N ALA A 26 -9.79 -0.31 3.62
CA ALA A 26 -9.80 -1.34 4.65
C ALA A 26 -8.76 -1.04 5.75
N LEU A 27 -7.50 -0.77 5.36
CA LEU A 27 -6.46 -0.36 6.31
C LEU A 27 -6.89 0.87 7.11
N PHE A 28 -7.39 1.92 6.44
CA PHE A 28 -7.77 3.16 7.12
C PHE A 28 -8.90 2.92 8.14
N GLY A 29 -9.87 2.07 7.80
CA GLY A 29 -10.93 1.64 8.71
C GLY A 29 -10.41 0.87 9.93
N LEU A 30 -9.32 0.13 9.79
CA LEU A 30 -8.70 -0.65 10.88
C LEU A 30 -7.79 0.19 11.78
N LEU A 31 -7.41 1.42 11.42
CA LEU A 31 -6.53 2.24 12.24
C LEU A 31 -7.16 2.57 13.58
N ASP A 32 -6.40 2.38 14.65
CA ASP A 32 -6.71 2.99 15.95
C ASP A 32 -6.30 4.46 15.92
N GLN A 33 -7.29 5.35 15.76
CA GLN A 33 -7.07 6.79 15.75
C GLN A 33 -7.12 7.33 17.19
N SER A 34 -6.01 7.89 17.64
CA SER A 34 -5.80 8.37 19.00
C SER A 34 -4.79 9.53 19.00
N ASP A 35 -4.50 10.07 20.18
CA ASP A 35 -3.44 11.10 20.35
C ASP A 35 -2.03 10.57 19.97
N HIS A 36 -1.86 9.25 19.91
CA HIS A 36 -0.61 8.61 19.52
C HIS A 36 -0.57 8.17 18.05
N GLN A 37 -1.70 8.24 17.35
CA GLN A 37 -1.79 7.88 15.93
C GLN A 37 -2.92 8.65 15.25
N ILE A 38 -2.56 9.50 14.32
CA ILE A 38 -3.50 10.24 13.49
C ILE A 38 -3.47 9.72 12.05
N GLY A 39 -4.65 9.64 11.43
CA GLY A 39 -4.80 9.16 10.06
C GLY A 39 -5.32 10.25 9.12
N TRP A 40 -4.79 10.27 7.91
CA TRP A 40 -5.32 11.03 6.78
C TRP A 40 -5.64 10.07 5.62
N TYR A 41 -6.77 10.25 4.97
CA TYR A 41 -7.24 9.42 3.88
C TYR A 41 -7.74 10.27 2.71
N HIS A 42 -7.34 9.88 1.51
CA HIS A 42 -7.82 10.49 0.27
C HIS A 42 -8.44 9.42 -0.63
N ALA A 43 -9.72 9.55 -0.89
CA ALA A 43 -10.54 8.60 -1.64
C ALA A 43 -10.33 8.69 -3.15
N GLY A 44 -9.14 8.96 -3.65
CA GLY A 44 -8.89 9.07 -5.07
C GLY A 44 -9.84 10.03 -5.83
N SER A 45 -9.59 10.25 -7.11
CA SER A 45 -10.43 11.13 -7.94
C SER A 45 -11.17 10.36 -9.02
N PRO A 46 -12.50 10.59 -9.22
CA PRO A 46 -13.24 10.04 -10.35
C PRO A 46 -12.67 10.50 -11.70
N ARG A 47 -11.99 11.66 -11.72
CA ARG A 47 -11.35 12.24 -12.91
C ARG A 47 -10.12 11.45 -13.36
N TRP A 48 -9.51 10.63 -12.48
CA TRP A 48 -8.43 9.73 -12.88
C TRP A 48 -8.85 8.72 -13.96
N ALA A 49 -10.14 8.44 -14.09
CA ALA A 49 -10.69 7.64 -15.18
C ALA A 49 -10.74 8.41 -16.51
N ARG A 50 -10.79 9.76 -16.47
CA ARG A 50 -10.83 10.63 -17.65
C ARG A 50 -9.43 11.16 -17.92
N GLN A 51 -8.81 10.73 -18.97
CA GLN A 51 -7.37 10.83 -19.31
C GLN A 51 -6.73 12.24 -19.30
N ARG A 52 -7.47 13.33 -19.18
CA ARG A 52 -6.94 14.69 -19.41
C ARG A 52 -6.39 15.40 -18.17
N ASP A 53 -6.85 15.04 -16.96
CA ASP A 53 -6.55 15.82 -15.74
C ASP A 53 -5.76 15.04 -14.66
N GLY A 54 -5.26 13.85 -14.98
CA GLY A 54 -4.62 12.96 -13.99
C GLY A 54 -3.43 13.57 -13.23
N LEU A 55 -2.70 14.50 -13.86
CA LEU A 55 -1.58 15.18 -13.19
C LEU A 55 -2.08 16.22 -12.17
N THR A 56 -3.10 16.98 -12.53
CA THR A 56 -3.70 17.99 -11.63
C THR A 56 -4.29 17.30 -10.41
N ASP A 57 -5.04 16.21 -10.61
CA ASP A 57 -5.63 15.44 -9.51
C ASP A 57 -4.56 14.79 -8.63
N ALA A 58 -3.51 14.22 -9.21
CA ALA A 58 -2.41 13.64 -8.44
C ALA A 58 -1.66 14.71 -7.61
N ARG A 59 -1.47 15.91 -8.18
CA ARG A 59 -0.87 17.04 -7.46
C ARG A 59 -1.75 17.53 -6.33
N ALA A 60 -3.06 17.62 -6.55
CA ALA A 60 -4.01 17.98 -5.51
C ALA A 60 -3.97 16.97 -4.36
N SER A 61 -4.03 15.66 -4.65
CA SER A 61 -3.95 14.61 -3.63
C SER A 61 -2.65 14.65 -2.83
N VAL A 62 -1.51 14.83 -3.51
CA VAL A 62 -0.21 14.95 -2.82
C VAL A 62 -0.12 16.24 -2.03
N GLY A 63 -0.68 17.36 -2.55
CA GLY A 63 -0.73 18.65 -1.87
C GLY A 63 -1.55 18.61 -0.60
N GLU A 64 -2.72 18.00 -0.63
CA GLU A 64 -3.58 17.82 0.56
C GLU A 64 -2.87 16.99 1.64
N ALA A 65 -2.23 15.88 1.26
CA ALA A 65 -1.45 15.04 2.18
C ALA A 65 -0.26 15.80 2.77
N TYR A 66 0.43 16.57 1.95
CA TYR A 66 1.57 17.37 2.37
C TYR A 66 1.13 18.51 3.31
N THR A 67 0.03 19.20 2.99
CA THR A 67 -0.58 20.20 3.88
C THR A 67 -0.98 19.59 5.22
N PHE A 68 -1.52 18.36 5.22
CA PHE A 68 -1.83 17.66 6.46
C PHE A 68 -0.56 17.43 7.30
N LEU A 69 0.56 17.04 6.68
CA LEU A 69 1.85 16.90 7.36
C LEU A 69 2.36 18.24 7.90
N VAL A 70 2.34 19.33 7.11
CA VAL A 70 2.76 20.66 7.55
C VAL A 70 2.04 21.12 8.81
N ARG A 71 0.76 20.75 8.95
CA ARG A 71 -0.08 21.16 10.09
C ARG A 71 -0.01 20.24 11.31
N ASN A 72 0.37 18.98 11.12
CA ASN A 72 0.21 17.97 12.18
C ASN A 72 1.49 17.26 12.58
N PHE A 73 2.55 17.34 11.75
CA PHE A 73 3.82 16.68 12.04
C PHE A 73 4.64 17.49 13.05
N GLU A 74 5.19 16.80 14.01
CA GLU A 74 6.18 17.33 14.97
C GLU A 74 7.51 16.58 14.84
N PRO A 75 8.64 17.24 15.09
CA PRO A 75 9.94 16.58 15.04
C PRO A 75 9.98 15.31 15.88
N GLY A 76 10.35 14.21 15.25
CA GLY A 76 10.39 12.88 15.89
C GLY A 76 9.18 12.00 15.62
N ASP A 77 8.08 12.52 15.09
CA ASP A 77 6.92 11.72 14.66
C ASP A 77 7.31 10.71 13.58
N ARG A 78 6.57 9.62 13.52
CA ARG A 78 6.75 8.58 12.49
C ARG A 78 5.78 8.77 11.35
N VAL A 79 6.29 8.91 10.15
CA VAL A 79 5.48 9.01 8.94
C VAL A 79 5.34 7.63 8.30
N LEU A 80 4.09 7.20 8.09
CA LEU A 80 3.75 5.93 7.45
C LEU A 80 2.84 6.23 6.25
N VAL A 81 3.18 5.71 5.07
CA VAL A 81 2.51 6.07 3.82
C VAL A 81 2.00 4.81 3.14
N PHE A 82 0.73 4.82 2.75
CA PHE A 82 0.09 3.70 2.08
C PHE A 82 -0.59 4.15 0.79
N GLY A 83 -0.67 3.23 -0.19
CA GLY A 83 -1.35 3.55 -1.42
C GLY A 83 -1.79 2.35 -2.25
N ALA A 84 -3.06 2.36 -2.69
CA ALA A 84 -3.62 1.36 -3.57
C ALA A 84 -3.68 1.86 -5.03
N GLY A 85 -3.28 1.04 -5.98
CA GLY A 85 -3.35 1.34 -7.40
C GLY A 85 -2.74 2.70 -7.77
N ARG A 86 -3.55 3.63 -8.26
CA ARG A 86 -3.11 4.99 -8.61
C ARG A 86 -2.72 5.81 -7.39
N GLY A 87 -3.33 5.54 -6.24
CA GLY A 87 -2.91 6.11 -4.95
C GLY A 87 -1.47 5.72 -4.60
N GLY A 88 -1.03 4.52 -4.97
CA GLY A 88 0.35 4.08 -4.81
C GLY A 88 1.37 4.94 -5.58
N TYR A 89 0.97 5.53 -6.71
CA TYR A 89 1.80 6.51 -7.41
C TYR A 89 1.94 7.82 -6.62
N CYS A 90 0.83 8.31 -6.03
CA CYS A 90 0.82 9.50 -5.17
C CYS A 90 1.62 9.27 -3.89
N ALA A 91 1.48 8.09 -3.27
CA ALA A 91 2.25 7.69 -2.09
C ALA A 91 3.76 7.75 -2.34
N GLN A 92 4.22 7.22 -3.48
CA GLN A 92 5.63 7.29 -3.88
C GLN A 92 6.08 8.72 -4.20
N ALA A 93 5.20 9.54 -4.80
CA ALA A 93 5.49 10.94 -5.09
C ALA A 93 5.66 11.75 -3.79
N LEU A 94 4.78 11.56 -2.81
CA LEU A 94 4.90 12.15 -1.48
C LEU A 94 6.17 11.69 -0.78
N THR A 95 6.44 10.38 -0.77
CA THR A 95 7.68 9.82 -0.18
C THR A 95 8.92 10.50 -0.76
N ARG A 96 8.97 10.65 -2.09
CA ARG A 96 10.10 11.34 -2.75
C ARG A 96 10.18 12.82 -2.36
N LEU A 97 9.04 13.50 -2.26
CA LEU A 97 8.97 14.89 -1.83
C LEU A 97 9.55 15.07 -0.43
N LEU A 98 9.15 14.19 0.51
CA LEU A 98 9.67 14.17 1.88
C LEU A 98 11.18 13.89 1.96
N GLY A 99 11.69 13.06 1.05
CA GLY A 99 13.14 12.79 0.95
C GLY A 99 13.95 13.88 0.24
N THR A 100 13.29 14.85 -0.39
CA THR A 100 13.96 15.89 -1.19
C THR A 100 13.84 17.28 -0.58
N VAL A 101 12.63 17.61 -0.12
CA VAL A 101 12.31 18.94 0.43
C VAL A 101 12.05 18.87 1.94
N GLY A 102 11.64 17.68 2.44
CA GLY A 102 11.20 17.53 3.83
C GLY A 102 9.77 18.03 4.03
N ILE A 103 9.49 18.54 5.22
CA ILE A 103 8.21 19.16 5.58
C ILE A 103 8.48 20.63 5.84
N LEU A 104 7.86 21.50 5.04
CA LEU A 104 7.99 22.95 5.18
C LEU A 104 7.49 23.43 6.55
N PRO A 105 8.16 24.40 7.18
CA PRO A 105 7.59 25.10 8.31
C PRO A 105 6.23 25.74 7.96
N PRO A 106 5.28 25.83 8.92
CA PRO A 106 3.93 26.36 8.67
C PRO A 106 3.90 27.78 8.07
N ARG A 107 4.95 28.57 8.26
CA ARG A 107 5.09 29.91 7.65
C ARG A 107 5.19 29.90 6.12
N TRP A 108 5.42 28.74 5.51
CA TRP A 108 5.52 28.55 4.06
C TRP A 108 4.35 27.72 3.48
N ASP A 109 3.19 27.74 4.15
CA ASP A 109 2.00 27.00 3.71
C ASP A 109 1.55 27.40 2.29
N ASP A 110 1.74 28.65 1.90
CA ASP A 110 1.49 29.20 0.57
C ASP A 110 2.41 28.61 -0.53
N LEU A 111 3.54 28.02 -0.17
CA LEU A 111 4.47 27.39 -1.12
C LEU A 111 4.17 25.91 -1.39
N VAL A 112 3.20 25.30 -0.71
CA VAL A 112 2.89 23.86 -0.85
C VAL A 112 2.63 23.48 -2.30
N ASP A 113 1.76 24.21 -2.99
CA ASP A 113 1.44 23.93 -4.41
C ASP A 113 2.67 24.03 -5.31
N TYR A 114 3.52 25.02 -5.08
CA TYR A 114 4.76 25.15 -5.81
C TYR A 114 5.70 23.97 -5.58
N VAL A 115 5.89 23.58 -4.32
CA VAL A 115 6.77 22.47 -3.91
C VAL A 115 6.28 21.15 -4.50
N VAL A 116 4.99 20.85 -4.42
CA VAL A 116 4.39 19.65 -5.00
C VAL A 116 4.55 19.62 -6.53
N CYS A 117 4.26 20.75 -7.18
CA CYS A 117 4.37 20.85 -8.64
C CYS A 117 5.82 20.77 -9.13
N ALA A 118 6.72 21.40 -8.40
CA ALA A 118 8.11 21.48 -8.81
C ALA A 118 8.91 20.24 -8.44
N TYR A 119 8.62 19.59 -7.30
CA TYR A 119 9.48 18.54 -6.73
C TYR A 119 8.79 17.20 -6.56
N GLY A 120 7.54 17.15 -6.13
CA GLY A 120 6.79 15.90 -5.97
C GLY A 120 6.40 15.27 -7.31
N LEU A 121 5.78 16.07 -8.18
CA LEU A 121 5.25 15.63 -9.48
C LEU A 121 5.65 16.60 -10.61
N PRO A 122 6.95 16.73 -10.94
CA PRO A 122 7.42 17.60 -12.01
C PRO A 122 6.91 17.12 -13.39
N ARG A 123 6.62 18.05 -14.28
CA ARG A 123 6.22 17.74 -15.68
C ARG A 123 7.37 17.19 -16.51
N THR A 124 8.58 17.62 -16.23
CA THR A 124 9.80 17.24 -16.95
C THR A 124 10.77 16.52 -16.03
N ARG A 125 11.56 15.61 -16.60
CA ARG A 125 12.65 14.97 -15.88
C ARG A 125 13.74 16.01 -15.58
N ARG A 126 14.27 15.94 -14.37
CA ARG A 126 15.38 16.79 -13.94
C ARG A 126 16.69 16.05 -14.06
N THR A 127 17.73 16.80 -14.40
CA THR A 127 19.12 16.34 -14.38
C THR A 127 19.65 16.28 -12.93
N PRO A 128 20.75 15.54 -12.68
CA PRO A 128 21.39 15.53 -11.35
C PRO A 128 21.75 16.92 -10.83
N ARG A 129 22.17 17.84 -11.73
CA ARG A 129 22.51 19.23 -11.37
C ARG A 129 21.27 19.99 -10.90
N GLU A 130 20.14 19.84 -11.58
CA GLU A 130 18.87 20.46 -11.16
C GLU A 130 18.39 19.90 -9.83
N TRP A 131 18.59 18.61 -9.56
CA TRP A 131 18.30 18.02 -8.25
C TRP A 131 19.20 18.58 -7.14
N ALA A 132 20.47 18.85 -7.41
CA ALA A 132 21.37 19.50 -6.44
C ALA A 132 20.90 20.92 -6.09
N LEU A 133 20.40 21.68 -7.09
CA LEU A 133 19.81 23.00 -6.84
C LEU A 133 18.52 22.91 -6.00
N VAL A 134 17.71 21.87 -6.23
CA VAL A 134 16.51 21.58 -5.41
C VAL A 134 16.89 21.34 -3.96
N ALA A 135 17.91 20.52 -3.72
CA ALA A 135 18.37 20.21 -2.37
C ALA A 135 18.90 21.47 -1.65
N ALA A 136 19.64 22.32 -2.37
CA ALA A 136 20.13 23.59 -1.81
C ALA A 136 18.97 24.52 -1.42
N LEU A 137 17.95 24.67 -2.29
CA LEU A 137 16.77 25.48 -1.98
C LEU A 137 15.96 24.86 -0.82
N ALA A 138 15.82 23.54 -0.77
CA ALA A 138 15.15 22.87 0.33
C ALA A 138 15.84 23.13 1.68
N ALA A 139 17.17 23.10 1.72
CA ALA A 139 17.95 23.44 2.90
C ALA A 139 17.72 24.91 3.35
N GLU A 140 17.68 25.85 2.41
CA GLU A 140 17.36 27.24 2.72
C GLU A 140 15.95 27.41 3.30
N LEU A 141 14.96 26.71 2.74
CA LEU A 141 13.57 26.75 3.23
C LEU A 141 13.39 26.13 4.62
N ASN A 142 14.31 25.26 5.02
CA ASN A 142 14.32 24.56 6.31
C ASN A 142 15.42 25.11 7.26
N ASP A 143 15.82 26.38 7.10
CA ASP A 143 16.77 27.07 7.98
C ASP A 143 18.18 26.40 8.02
N GLY A 144 18.56 25.68 6.96
CA GLY A 144 19.87 25.03 6.84
C GLY A 144 19.98 23.65 7.46
N ASP A 145 18.91 23.15 8.07
CA ASP A 145 18.86 21.79 8.63
C ASP A 145 18.70 20.70 7.56
N ASP A 146 19.08 19.46 7.88
CA ASP A 146 18.78 18.30 7.05
C ASP A 146 17.27 18.14 6.96
N SER A 147 16.71 18.58 5.85
CA SER A 147 15.26 18.60 5.62
C SER A 147 14.69 17.22 5.33
N THR A 148 15.52 16.18 5.20
CA THR A 148 15.07 14.84 4.81
C THR A 148 14.19 14.22 5.89
N ILE A 149 12.93 13.96 5.55
CA ILE A 149 12.00 13.22 6.42
C ILE A 149 12.00 11.74 6.03
N ALA A 150 12.29 10.91 7.01
CA ALA A 150 12.22 9.46 6.85
C ALA A 150 10.77 8.98 6.83
N VAL A 151 10.42 8.16 5.83
CA VAL A 151 9.18 7.37 5.83
C VAL A 151 9.47 6.06 6.55
N THR A 152 8.84 5.89 7.70
CA THR A 152 9.04 4.72 8.57
C THR A 152 8.57 3.44 7.87
N TYR A 153 7.44 3.51 7.16
CA TYR A 153 6.92 2.40 6.38
C TYR A 153 6.20 2.87 5.14
N LEU A 154 6.44 2.19 4.01
CA LEU A 154 5.75 2.40 2.75
C LEU A 154 5.00 1.12 2.36
N GLY A 155 3.67 1.14 2.41
CA GLY A 155 2.80 0.02 2.00
C GLY A 155 2.11 0.29 0.68
N LEU A 156 2.28 -0.59 -0.31
CA LEU A 156 1.74 -0.39 -1.65
C LEU A 156 0.98 -1.63 -2.12
N TRP A 157 -0.21 -1.43 -2.69
CA TRP A 157 -0.98 -2.47 -3.37
C TRP A 157 -1.08 -2.14 -4.85
N ASP A 158 -0.38 -2.91 -5.65
CA ASP A 158 -0.35 -2.86 -7.12
C ASP A 158 -0.30 -1.44 -7.68
N ALA A 159 0.71 -0.68 -7.24
CA ALA A 159 0.86 0.73 -7.56
C ALA A 159 0.89 0.99 -9.07
N LEU A 160 -0.04 1.77 -9.58
CA LEU A 160 -0.21 2.04 -11.00
C LEU A 160 0.01 3.51 -11.34
N ARG A 161 0.75 3.75 -12.40
CA ARG A 161 0.91 5.09 -12.96
C ARG A 161 -0.35 5.50 -13.74
N PRO A 162 -0.95 6.65 -13.45
CA PRO A 162 -1.99 7.21 -14.32
C PRO A 162 -1.50 7.44 -15.75
N VAL A 163 -2.38 7.28 -16.75
CA VAL A 163 -2.00 7.25 -18.19
C VAL A 163 -1.20 8.48 -18.61
N ALA A 164 -1.63 9.65 -18.18
CA ALA A 164 -1.09 10.93 -18.61
C ALA A 164 0.18 11.36 -17.83
N LEU A 165 0.59 10.57 -16.82
CA LEU A 165 1.70 10.94 -15.97
C LEU A 165 3.04 10.38 -16.46
N PRO A 166 4.15 11.10 -16.24
CA PRO A 166 5.48 10.60 -16.56
C PRO A 166 5.81 9.38 -15.69
N LYS A 167 6.72 8.52 -16.18
CA LYS A 167 7.30 7.49 -15.33
C LYS A 167 8.02 8.16 -14.16
N PRO A 168 7.88 7.63 -12.93
CA PRO A 168 8.64 8.14 -11.80
C PRO A 168 10.14 8.16 -12.12
N PRO A 169 10.92 9.05 -11.50
CA PRO A 169 12.36 8.95 -11.56
C PRO A 169 12.84 7.59 -11.09
N SER A 170 13.87 7.05 -11.73
CA SER A 170 14.52 5.80 -11.31
C SER A 170 15.39 5.94 -10.07
N ALA A 171 15.53 7.16 -9.54
CA ALA A 171 16.27 7.41 -8.31
C ALA A 171 15.63 6.66 -7.13
N PRO A 172 16.45 5.98 -6.30
CA PRO A 172 15.96 5.25 -5.15
C PRO A 172 15.18 6.15 -4.17
N LEU A 173 14.18 5.57 -3.50
CA LEU A 173 13.53 6.17 -2.34
C LEU A 173 14.40 5.92 -1.11
N SER A 174 15.48 6.70 -0.97
CA SER A 174 16.51 6.51 0.07
C SER A 174 16.02 6.81 1.48
N ASN A 175 14.95 7.61 1.60
CA ASN A 175 14.34 8.00 2.85
C ASN A 175 13.32 6.98 3.41
N VAL A 176 13.06 5.86 2.72
CA VAL A 176 12.21 4.78 3.23
C VAL A 176 13.03 3.89 4.17
N ARG A 177 12.53 3.62 5.38
CA ARG A 177 13.17 2.72 6.34
C ARG A 177 12.78 1.26 6.13
N ALA A 178 11.51 1.01 5.86
CA ALA A 178 10.96 -0.31 5.54
C ALA A 178 9.72 -0.15 4.65
N GLY A 179 9.34 -1.19 3.93
CA GLY A 179 8.11 -1.18 3.17
C GLY A 179 7.81 -2.52 2.50
N ARG A 180 6.59 -2.64 2.03
CA ARG A 180 6.10 -3.79 1.27
C ARG A 180 5.27 -3.31 0.08
N HIS A 181 5.46 -3.94 -1.07
CA HIS A 181 4.69 -3.70 -2.28
C HIS A 181 4.10 -5.03 -2.79
N ALA A 182 2.82 -5.23 -2.58
CA ALA A 182 2.07 -6.34 -3.15
C ALA A 182 1.75 -6.03 -4.61
N MET A 183 2.19 -6.89 -5.54
CA MET A 183 2.01 -6.71 -6.98
C MET A 183 1.19 -7.85 -7.56
N ALA A 184 0.24 -7.56 -8.46
CA ALA A 184 -0.57 -8.56 -9.12
C ALA A 184 0.21 -9.30 -10.21
N VAL A 185 0.20 -10.63 -10.18
CA VAL A 185 0.79 -11.49 -11.22
C VAL A 185 0.08 -11.29 -12.56
N ASP A 186 -1.24 -11.19 -12.52
CA ASP A 186 -2.05 -10.98 -13.71
C ASP A 186 -2.28 -9.48 -13.91
N GLY A 187 -2.10 -9.00 -15.14
CA GLY A 187 -2.35 -7.60 -15.44
C GLY A 187 -3.86 -7.30 -15.38
N GLY A 188 -4.19 -6.05 -15.21
CA GLY A 188 -5.55 -5.55 -15.43
C GLY A 188 -5.68 -4.95 -16.82
N PRO A 189 -6.84 -4.34 -17.13
CA PRO A 189 -7.06 -3.66 -18.41
C PRO A 189 -6.11 -2.47 -18.64
N PHE A 190 -5.27 -2.19 -17.69
CA PHE A 190 -4.36 -1.05 -17.69
C PHE A 190 -2.91 -1.40 -18.09
N GLY A 191 -2.60 -2.65 -18.43
CA GLY A 191 -1.30 -3.08 -18.98
C GLY A 191 -0.09 -2.71 -18.11
N ASP A 192 1.03 -2.37 -18.75
CA ASP A 192 2.35 -2.14 -18.13
C ASP A 192 2.50 -0.83 -17.34
N ARG A 193 1.48 -0.42 -16.59
CA ARG A 193 1.53 0.79 -15.78
C ARG A 193 1.97 0.57 -14.35
N LEU A 194 2.35 -0.65 -14.02
CA LEU A 194 2.90 -0.97 -12.71
C LEU A 194 4.13 -0.09 -12.43
N VAL A 195 4.15 0.50 -11.25
CA VAL A 195 5.26 1.31 -10.77
C VAL A 195 5.95 0.58 -9.65
N SER A 196 7.12 0.07 -9.94
CA SER A 196 7.98 -0.53 -8.92
C SER A 196 8.40 0.52 -7.88
N ALA A 197 8.45 0.13 -6.63
CA ALA A 197 9.08 0.94 -5.59
C ALA A 197 10.61 0.80 -5.74
N CYS A 198 11.26 1.84 -6.25
CA CYS A 198 12.71 1.85 -6.38
C CYS A 198 13.38 2.04 -5.01
N SER A 199 13.46 0.97 -4.20
CA SER A 199 14.14 0.98 -2.91
C SER A 199 14.45 -0.45 -2.48
N ASP A 200 15.69 -0.68 -2.04
CA ASP A 200 16.11 -1.98 -1.48
C ASP A 200 15.48 -2.26 -0.11
N ARG A 201 14.84 -1.24 0.47
CA ARG A 201 14.13 -1.33 1.75
C ARG A 201 12.64 -1.64 1.58
N VAL A 202 12.15 -1.73 0.35
CA VAL A 202 10.77 -2.11 0.04
C VAL A 202 10.77 -3.52 -0.55
N GLU A 203 10.25 -4.47 0.20
CA GLU A 203 10.06 -5.82 -0.28
C GLU A 203 8.95 -5.84 -1.32
N GLN A 204 9.24 -6.33 -2.54
CA GLN A 204 8.30 -6.41 -3.65
C GLN A 204 7.94 -7.85 -3.91
N VAL A 205 6.67 -8.21 -3.73
CA VAL A 205 6.18 -9.58 -3.82
C VAL A 205 4.96 -9.64 -4.74
N TRP A 206 4.95 -10.66 -5.60
CA TRP A 206 3.87 -10.90 -6.54
C TRP A 206 2.81 -11.83 -5.93
N PHE A 207 1.56 -11.41 -6.05
CA PHE A 207 0.38 -12.11 -5.57
C PHE A 207 -0.46 -12.60 -6.75
N ARG A 208 -1.18 -13.69 -6.56
CA ARG A 208 -2.09 -14.22 -7.56
C ARG A 208 -3.27 -13.26 -7.78
N GLY A 209 -3.79 -13.29 -9.01
CA GLY A 209 -4.92 -12.48 -9.44
C GLY A 209 -4.53 -11.19 -10.16
N GLY A 210 -5.56 -10.45 -10.54
CA GLY A 210 -5.43 -9.17 -11.23
C GLY A 210 -5.30 -7.99 -10.27
N HIS A 211 -5.33 -6.78 -10.85
CA HIS A 211 -5.18 -5.55 -10.09
C HIS A 211 -6.15 -5.44 -8.89
N CYS A 212 -7.45 -5.67 -9.13
CA CYS A 212 -8.43 -5.56 -8.06
C CYS A 212 -8.28 -6.66 -7.00
N ASP A 213 -7.78 -7.85 -7.38
CA ASP A 213 -7.56 -8.95 -6.44
C ASP A 213 -6.42 -8.66 -5.45
N VAL A 214 -5.54 -7.71 -5.78
CA VAL A 214 -4.42 -7.30 -4.92
C VAL A 214 -4.67 -5.95 -4.25
N ALA A 215 -5.29 -5.01 -4.97
CA ALA A 215 -5.50 -3.65 -4.47
C ALA A 215 -6.90 -3.45 -3.84
N GLY A 216 -7.81 -4.38 -4.03
CA GLY A 216 -9.22 -4.25 -3.69
C GLY A 216 -10.00 -3.40 -4.70
N GLY A 217 -11.27 -3.21 -4.41
CA GLY A 217 -12.21 -2.45 -5.23
C GLY A 217 -13.18 -3.34 -6.02
N ALA A 218 -13.99 -2.72 -6.87
CA ALA A 218 -15.07 -3.37 -7.58
C ALA A 218 -14.64 -4.61 -8.36
N GLY A 219 -15.30 -5.75 -8.10
CA GLY A 219 -15.04 -7.02 -8.74
C GLY A 219 -13.77 -7.72 -8.26
N ALA A 220 -13.22 -7.30 -7.14
CA ALA A 220 -12.14 -7.97 -6.45
C ALA A 220 -12.60 -9.33 -5.90
N CYS A 221 -11.69 -10.28 -5.84
CA CYS A 221 -11.92 -11.51 -5.11
C CYS A 221 -11.47 -11.32 -3.65
N GLU A 222 -12.43 -11.24 -2.74
CA GLU A 222 -12.21 -10.92 -1.32
C GLU A 222 -11.12 -11.77 -0.67
N PRO A 223 -11.06 -13.11 -0.82
CA PRO A 223 -9.98 -13.91 -0.26
C PRO A 223 -8.57 -13.52 -0.75
N LEU A 224 -8.40 -13.16 -2.04
CA LEU A 224 -7.10 -12.70 -2.55
C LEU A 224 -6.74 -11.34 -2.02
N THR A 225 -7.71 -10.45 -2.00
CA THR A 225 -7.56 -9.09 -1.46
C THR A 225 -7.13 -9.15 0.00
N GLY A 226 -7.75 -10.03 0.79
CA GLY A 226 -7.41 -10.26 2.19
C GLY A 226 -5.98 -10.75 2.39
N ILE A 227 -5.46 -11.67 1.56
CA ILE A 227 -4.07 -12.13 1.64
C ILE A 227 -3.09 -10.97 1.41
N ALA A 228 -3.34 -10.15 0.40
CA ALA A 228 -2.48 -9.00 0.10
C ALA A 228 -2.57 -7.91 1.18
N LEU A 229 -3.76 -7.71 1.75
CA LEU A 229 -3.98 -6.80 2.88
C LEU A 229 -3.20 -7.27 4.12
N ASP A 230 -3.42 -8.52 4.54
CA ASP A 230 -2.78 -9.10 5.74
C ASP A 230 -1.26 -9.02 5.67
N TRP A 231 -0.67 -9.32 4.50
CA TRP A 231 0.77 -9.22 4.32
C TRP A 231 1.31 -7.80 4.52
N ILE A 232 0.62 -6.78 3.99
CA ILE A 232 1.01 -5.37 4.20
C ILE A 232 0.79 -4.97 5.66
N LEU A 233 -0.33 -5.37 6.28
CA LEU A 233 -0.65 -5.07 7.67
C LEU A 233 0.37 -5.68 8.65
N ASP A 234 0.85 -6.89 8.38
CA ASP A 234 1.90 -7.52 9.18
C ASP A 234 3.19 -6.66 9.21
N GLY A 235 3.63 -6.19 8.03
CA GLY A 235 4.77 -5.25 7.96
C GLY A 235 4.48 -3.90 8.60
N ALA A 236 3.26 -3.40 8.48
CA ALA A 236 2.84 -2.13 9.09
C ALA A 236 2.83 -2.21 10.63
N ARG A 237 2.30 -3.32 11.20
CA ARG A 237 2.37 -3.59 12.66
C ARG A 237 3.81 -3.66 13.15
N ALA A 238 4.69 -4.36 12.43
CA ALA A 238 6.12 -4.43 12.76
C ALA A 238 6.78 -3.04 12.71
N ALA A 239 6.29 -2.12 11.88
CA ALA A 239 6.73 -0.73 11.82
C ALA A 239 6.07 0.18 12.87
N GLY A 240 5.13 -0.34 13.66
CA GLY A 240 4.51 0.34 14.78
C GLY A 240 3.14 0.99 14.49
N VAL A 241 2.46 0.61 13.39
CA VAL A 241 1.05 0.96 13.18
C VAL A 241 0.20 0.26 14.23
N VAL A 242 -0.69 1.03 14.86
CA VAL A 242 -1.65 0.51 15.83
C VAL A 242 -3.00 0.31 15.12
N LEU A 243 -3.49 -0.92 15.19
CA LEU A 243 -4.79 -1.28 14.63
C LEU A 243 -5.77 -1.59 15.76
N ARG A 244 -7.06 -1.33 15.53
CA ARG A 244 -8.12 -1.71 16.47
C ARG A 244 -8.13 -3.22 16.66
N THR A 245 -8.25 -3.66 17.89
CA THR A 245 -8.19 -5.08 18.25
C THR A 245 -9.45 -5.86 17.93
N ASP A 246 -10.57 -5.16 17.76
CA ASP A 246 -11.88 -5.78 17.54
C ASP A 246 -12.12 -6.23 16.09
N ASP A 247 -11.33 -5.73 15.16
CA ASP A 247 -11.37 -6.08 13.74
C ASP A 247 -10.16 -6.98 13.39
N THR A 248 -10.17 -8.22 13.88
CA THR A 248 -9.27 -9.23 13.34
C THR A 248 -9.71 -9.51 11.89
N ALA A 249 -8.96 -8.98 10.92
CA ALA A 249 -9.08 -9.42 9.54
C ALA A 249 -8.84 -10.94 9.56
N VAL A 250 -9.91 -11.69 9.36
CA VAL A 250 -9.83 -13.15 9.30
C VAL A 250 -9.05 -13.45 8.03
N SER A 251 -7.83 -13.95 8.15
CA SER A 251 -7.09 -14.47 7.01
C SER A 251 -7.99 -15.53 6.33
N PRO A 252 -8.24 -15.42 5.02
CA PRO A 252 -9.13 -16.35 4.35
C PRO A 252 -8.61 -17.78 4.53
N ALA A 253 -9.51 -18.70 4.86
CA ALA A 253 -9.16 -20.10 4.96
C ALA A 253 -8.59 -20.62 3.63
N PRO A 254 -7.62 -21.55 3.64
CA PRO A 254 -6.98 -22.06 2.42
C PRO A 254 -7.95 -22.63 1.38
N ASP A 255 -9.06 -23.18 1.81
CA ASP A 255 -10.14 -23.70 0.96
C ASP A 255 -10.92 -22.61 0.22
N GLN A 256 -11.01 -21.41 0.77
CA GLN A 256 -11.62 -20.26 0.10
C GLN A 256 -10.76 -19.71 -1.06
N THR A 257 -9.50 -20.10 -1.14
CA THR A 257 -8.63 -19.73 -2.26
C THR A 257 -9.01 -20.39 -3.57
N ASP A 258 -9.88 -21.40 -3.53
CA ASP A 258 -10.37 -22.14 -4.71
C ASP A 258 -11.33 -21.33 -5.59
N ALA A 259 -12.06 -20.39 -5.00
CA ALA A 259 -13.02 -19.54 -5.71
C ALA A 259 -12.40 -18.65 -6.80
N LEU A 260 -11.12 -18.72 -7.02
CA LEU A 260 -10.29 -17.74 -7.68
C LEU A 260 -9.90 -18.05 -9.11
N ALA A 261 -10.25 -19.23 -9.60
CA ALA A 261 -10.17 -19.54 -11.03
C ALA A 261 -11.13 -18.68 -11.87
N GLY A 262 -11.99 -17.90 -11.22
CA GLY A 262 -13.16 -17.28 -11.82
C GLY A 262 -13.01 -15.87 -12.38
N SER A 263 -11.97 -15.11 -12.15
CA SER A 263 -11.82 -13.82 -12.81
C SER A 263 -11.17 -13.95 -14.20
N ALA A 264 -11.66 -14.91 -14.98
CA ALA A 264 -11.28 -15.13 -16.38
C ALA A 264 -11.78 -14.01 -17.31
N ARG A 265 -11.66 -12.75 -16.90
CA ARG A 265 -11.72 -11.63 -17.84
C ARG A 265 -10.37 -11.56 -18.53
N SER A 266 -10.38 -11.35 -19.86
CA SER A 266 -9.22 -11.15 -20.70
C SER A 266 -8.12 -10.33 -19.98
N VAL A 267 -7.16 -11.02 -19.41
CA VAL A 267 -6.15 -10.44 -18.54
C VAL A 267 -4.88 -10.27 -19.36
N ALA A 268 -4.39 -9.06 -19.47
CA ALA A 268 -3.08 -8.84 -20.04
C ALA A 268 -2.04 -9.43 -19.07
N LEU A 269 -1.29 -10.43 -19.56
CA LEU A 269 -0.26 -11.09 -18.77
C LEU A 269 0.88 -10.13 -18.47
N ARG A 270 1.24 -9.99 -17.20
CA ARG A 270 2.46 -9.30 -16.81
C ARG A 270 3.66 -10.23 -16.98
N ARG A 271 4.75 -9.68 -17.50
CA ARG A 271 6.02 -10.38 -17.55
C ARG A 271 6.68 -10.33 -16.17
N LEU A 272 6.81 -11.49 -15.54
CA LEU A 272 7.50 -11.62 -14.28
C LEU A 272 9.02 -11.63 -14.50
N PRO A 273 9.82 -10.99 -13.63
CA PRO A 273 11.28 -11.15 -13.63
C PRO A 273 11.69 -12.62 -13.42
N SER A 274 12.89 -12.99 -13.86
CA SER A 274 13.40 -14.36 -13.69
C SER A 274 13.70 -14.74 -12.24
N ASP A 275 13.79 -13.78 -11.35
CA ASP A 275 14.04 -13.89 -9.92
C ASP A 275 12.88 -13.34 -9.08
N ALA A 276 11.66 -13.40 -9.65
CA ALA A 276 10.47 -12.86 -9.00
C ALA A 276 10.26 -13.48 -7.63
N ARG A 277 10.00 -12.62 -6.64
CA ARG A 277 9.51 -13.05 -5.34
C ARG A 277 8.00 -13.24 -5.42
N LEU A 278 7.54 -14.45 -5.20
CA LEU A 278 6.13 -14.81 -5.23
C LEU A 278 5.64 -15.10 -3.81
N HIS A 279 4.42 -14.68 -3.50
CA HIS A 279 3.80 -15.01 -2.23
C HIS A 279 3.50 -16.51 -2.14
N ALA A 280 3.72 -17.11 -0.97
CA ALA A 280 3.56 -18.55 -0.75
C ALA A 280 2.14 -19.06 -1.03
N SER A 281 1.12 -18.20 -0.97
CA SER A 281 -0.26 -18.57 -1.36
C SER A 281 -0.36 -19.04 -2.81
N ILE A 282 0.55 -18.62 -3.69
CA ILE A 282 0.60 -19.12 -5.08
C ILE A 282 1.08 -20.58 -5.11
N ASP A 283 2.09 -20.92 -4.32
CA ASP A 283 2.58 -22.32 -4.23
C ASP A 283 1.48 -23.26 -3.71
N VAL A 284 0.76 -22.84 -2.65
CA VAL A 284 -0.39 -23.62 -2.11
C VAL A 284 -1.44 -23.83 -3.18
N TYR A 285 -1.79 -22.78 -3.93
CA TYR A 285 -2.76 -22.89 -5.02
C TYR A 285 -2.27 -23.82 -6.15
N LEU A 286 -1.03 -23.72 -6.58
CA LEU A 286 -0.48 -24.54 -7.66
C LEU A 286 -0.42 -26.02 -7.30
N ARG A 287 -0.21 -26.37 -6.03
CA ARG A 287 -0.24 -27.75 -5.54
C ARG A 287 -1.65 -28.35 -5.63
N ALA A 288 -2.68 -27.55 -5.38
CA ALA A 288 -4.08 -27.94 -5.51
C ALA A 288 -4.56 -27.95 -6.98
N HIS A 289 -3.97 -27.11 -7.83
CA HIS A 289 -4.36 -26.89 -9.23
C HIS A 289 -3.17 -27.02 -10.19
N PRO A 290 -2.65 -28.25 -10.46
CA PRO A 290 -1.51 -28.48 -11.33
C PRO A 290 -1.68 -27.97 -12.76
N GLU A 291 -2.92 -27.82 -13.21
CA GLU A 291 -3.29 -27.36 -14.55
C GLU A 291 -3.43 -25.83 -14.66
N TYR A 292 -3.02 -25.11 -13.61
CA TYR A 292 -3.10 -23.65 -13.66
C TYR A 292 -2.31 -23.11 -14.87
N TRP A 293 -2.99 -22.35 -15.71
CA TRP A 293 -2.52 -21.92 -17.02
C TRP A 293 -1.36 -20.92 -16.98
N ARG A 294 -1.15 -20.25 -15.85
CA ARG A 294 -0.12 -19.22 -15.71
C ARG A 294 1.26 -19.86 -15.59
N ARG A 295 2.10 -19.60 -16.58
CA ARG A 295 3.49 -20.00 -16.51
C ARG A 295 4.28 -19.06 -15.62
N LEU A 296 4.87 -19.60 -14.59
CA LEU A 296 5.83 -18.90 -13.73
C LEU A 296 7.24 -19.01 -14.32
N PRO A 297 8.16 -18.08 -13.96
CA PRO A 297 9.56 -18.24 -14.28
C PRO A 297 10.14 -19.54 -13.70
N ASP A 298 11.16 -20.10 -14.35
CA ASP A 298 11.81 -21.35 -13.90
C ASP A 298 12.45 -21.23 -12.50
N ARG A 299 12.81 -20.01 -12.12
CA ARG A 299 13.37 -19.69 -10.80
C ARG A 299 12.49 -18.65 -10.13
N VAL A 300 11.89 -19.01 -9.01
CA VAL A 300 11.09 -18.14 -8.17
C VAL A 300 11.57 -18.21 -6.73
N VAL A 301 11.42 -17.13 -6.01
CA VAL A 301 11.68 -17.07 -4.58
C VAL A 301 10.33 -16.98 -3.86
N TRP A 302 10.03 -17.96 -3.04
CA TRP A 302 8.80 -17.96 -2.24
C TRP A 302 8.96 -17.06 -1.03
N SER A 303 8.11 -16.06 -0.92
CA SER A 303 8.04 -15.13 0.20
C SER A 303 6.88 -15.50 1.11
N ASP A 304 6.99 -15.13 2.40
CA ASP A 304 5.95 -15.31 3.43
C ASP A 304 5.49 -16.76 3.57
N GLN A 305 6.44 -17.68 3.68
CA GLN A 305 6.15 -19.14 3.76
C GLN A 305 5.31 -19.51 4.99
N ASP A 306 5.36 -18.69 6.04
CA ASP A 306 4.65 -18.92 7.30
C ASP A 306 3.26 -18.26 7.35
N TRP A 307 2.75 -17.75 6.21
CA TRP A 307 1.49 -17.01 6.20
C TRP A 307 0.28 -17.82 6.70
N LEU A 308 0.21 -19.11 6.37
CA LEU A 308 -0.84 -20.01 6.88
C LEU A 308 -0.75 -20.16 8.39
N ALA A 309 0.45 -20.43 8.92
CA ALA A 309 0.66 -20.59 10.36
C ALA A 309 0.39 -19.28 11.12
N ARG A 310 0.58 -18.13 10.47
CA ARG A 310 0.23 -16.82 11.04
C ARG A 310 -1.29 -16.67 11.14
N GLY A 311 -2.04 -17.07 10.14
CA GLY A 311 -3.51 -17.10 10.15
C GLY A 311 -4.06 -18.02 11.26
N GLU A 312 -3.47 -19.19 11.44
CA GLU A 312 -3.85 -20.13 12.52
C GLU A 312 -3.63 -19.56 13.93
N ARG A 313 -2.57 -18.73 14.11
CA ARG A 313 -2.29 -18.08 15.40
C ARG A 313 -3.28 -16.96 15.75
N LEU A 314 -3.95 -16.40 14.75
CA LEU A 314 -4.93 -15.33 14.93
C LEU A 314 -6.35 -15.84 15.19
N VAL A 315 -6.61 -17.12 14.92
CA VAL A 315 -7.89 -17.76 15.27
C VAL A 315 -7.87 -18.08 16.76
N PRO A 316 -8.73 -17.47 17.60
CA PRO A 316 -8.85 -17.88 19.00
C PRO A 316 -9.17 -19.38 19.04
N ALA A 317 -8.44 -20.16 19.83
CA ALA A 317 -8.79 -21.55 20.06
C ALA A 317 -10.28 -21.61 20.42
N ALA A 318 -11.08 -22.30 19.62
CA ALA A 318 -12.51 -22.45 19.89
C ALA A 318 -12.63 -22.93 21.35
N ALA A 319 -13.36 -22.19 22.17
CA ALA A 319 -13.57 -22.53 23.57
C ALA A 319 -14.04 -23.97 23.60
N THR A 320 -13.23 -24.87 24.14
CA THR A 320 -13.61 -26.28 24.30
C THR A 320 -14.96 -26.28 25.01
N PRO A 321 -16.02 -26.85 24.41
CA PRO A 321 -17.31 -26.88 25.11
C PRO A 321 -17.05 -27.54 26.45
N ALA A 322 -17.42 -26.83 27.55
CA ALA A 322 -17.31 -27.37 28.89
C ALA A 322 -18.02 -28.72 28.93
N VAL A 323 -17.26 -29.77 29.14
CA VAL A 323 -17.82 -31.10 29.37
C VAL A 323 -18.64 -30.98 30.64
N VAL A 324 -19.97 -30.91 30.49
CA VAL A 324 -20.89 -30.99 31.60
C VAL A 324 -20.76 -32.41 32.13
N PRO A 325 -20.33 -32.63 33.37
CA PRO A 325 -20.27 -33.97 33.93
C PRO A 325 -21.69 -34.60 33.91
N ALA A 326 -21.81 -35.79 33.37
CA ALA A 326 -23.08 -36.54 33.26
C ALA A 326 -23.57 -37.11 34.60
N GLU A 327 -23.35 -36.43 35.71
CA GLU A 327 -23.70 -36.94 37.07
C GLU A 327 -24.88 -36.20 37.72
N LEU A 328 -25.75 -35.53 36.98
CA LEU A 328 -26.94 -34.90 37.57
C LEU A 328 -28.26 -35.26 36.88
N ALA A 329 -28.32 -36.39 36.18
CA ALA A 329 -29.55 -36.86 35.55
C ALA A 329 -30.03 -38.21 36.13
N ALA A 330 -29.74 -38.53 37.40
CA ALA A 330 -30.24 -39.72 38.09
C ALA A 330 -30.69 -39.37 39.51
N ALA A 331 -31.68 -38.49 39.62
CA ALA A 331 -32.49 -38.32 40.84
C ALA A 331 -33.74 -37.46 40.55
N SER A 332 -34.76 -38.05 39.96
CA SER A 332 -36.17 -37.76 40.23
C SER A 332 -37.05 -38.74 39.42
#